data_706b760d32925a7ec6d7d12d496a0930
#
_entry.id   706b760d32925a7ec6d7d12d496a0930
#
_cell.length_a   1.000
_cell.length_b   1.000
_cell.length_c   1.000
_cell.angle_alpha   90.00
_cell.angle_beta   90.00
_cell.angle_gamma   90.00
#
_symmetry.space_group_name_H-M   'P 1'
#
loop_
_entity.id
_entity.type
_entity.pdbx_description
1 polymer ?
#
loop_
_entity_poly.entity_id
_entity_poly.type
_entity_poly.pdbx_seq_one_letter_code
_entity_poly.pdbx_strand_id
1 'polypeptide(L)'
;GDVYKRQEYGADQIQILEGLEAVRKRPGMYIGSTSEKGLHHLVYEIVDNAVDESLAGFCDTIIVTLNKDGSVTVEDNGRGIPVGINKKKGVSSVEVVFTILHAGGKFGGGGYKVSGGLHGVGSSVVNALSDWLEVTVCKEGHIHKQRYERGKVCYPLKVLGDTDETGTTVTFYPDATIFETIDFDYNTLKRRLRETAFLTKNLKIVLTDDRGEEQVSETFHYEGGIKEFVTYLNKGKEALYPDVIYCEGEKDGVYVEVAFQHNDSYNETSLSFVNNIITPEGGTHLSGFKMALTSTFNDYARKNNLLKEKEDNLSGEDIREGLTSVISIKIGEPQFEGQTKQKLGNSEARGAVNSILSEQLKYFLEQNPQVAKIICEKAVLAQRARDAARKARDLTRRKTALDGMSLPGKLADCSDKNPENCEIYIVEGDSAGGSAKTARSRATQAILPPVSYTHLRAHETEA
;
A
#
# COMPACT_ATOMS: atom_id res chain seq x y z
N GLY A 1 8.80 -38.04 17.13
CA GLY A 1 8.27 -39.00 16.18
C GLY A 1 6.75 -39.17 16.20
N ASP A 2 5.96 -38.31 16.83
CA ASP A 2 4.49 -38.50 16.99
C ASP A 2 3.60 -37.41 16.40
N VAL A 3 4.12 -36.61 15.48
CA VAL A 3 3.31 -35.48 14.91
C VAL A 3 2.34 -35.95 13.81
N TYR A 4 2.46 -37.17 13.30
CA TYR A 4 1.64 -37.69 12.20
C TYR A 4 0.86 -38.98 12.55
N LYS A 5 0.21 -39.02 13.72
CA LYS A 5 -0.82 -40.05 13.92
C LYS A 5 -1.94 -39.79 12.94
N ARG A 6 -2.29 -40.77 12.09
CA ARG A 6 -3.49 -40.72 11.24
C ARG A 6 -4.70 -40.48 12.15
N GLN A 7 -5.24 -39.27 12.10
CA GLN A 7 -6.54 -38.96 12.72
C GLN A 7 -7.62 -39.52 11.78
N GLU A 8 -8.58 -40.22 12.32
CA GLU A 8 -9.78 -40.60 11.57
C GLU A 8 -10.54 -39.31 11.26
N TYR A 9 -10.78 -39.01 9.97
CA TYR A 9 -11.52 -37.86 9.50
C TYR A 9 -12.96 -38.33 9.13
N GLY A 10 -13.88 -38.19 10.06
CA GLY A 10 -15.28 -38.53 9.88
C GLY A 10 -16.21 -37.31 9.74
N ALA A 11 -17.43 -37.52 9.31
CA ALA A 11 -18.45 -36.47 9.11
C ALA A 11 -18.67 -35.62 10.38
N ASP A 12 -18.57 -36.22 11.55
CA ASP A 12 -18.75 -35.56 12.86
C ASP A 12 -17.66 -34.56 13.21
N GLN A 13 -16.55 -34.57 12.48
CA GLN A 13 -15.44 -33.62 12.67
C GLN A 13 -15.61 -32.36 11.83
N ILE A 14 -16.58 -32.30 10.93
CA ILE A 14 -16.92 -31.12 10.15
C ILE A 14 -17.77 -30.20 11.03
N GLN A 15 -17.13 -29.12 11.55
CA GLN A 15 -17.82 -28.09 12.32
C GLN A 15 -18.33 -26.97 11.40
N ILE A 16 -19.61 -26.65 11.52
CA ILE A 16 -20.20 -25.48 10.88
C ILE A 16 -20.16 -24.34 11.90
N LEU A 17 -19.49 -23.25 11.52
CA LEU A 17 -19.45 -22.02 12.33
C LEU A 17 -20.41 -21.01 11.69
N GLU A 18 -21.37 -20.54 12.47
CA GLU A 18 -22.38 -19.58 12.01
C GLU A 18 -22.18 -18.20 12.68
N GLY A 19 -22.52 -17.15 11.92
CA GLY A 19 -22.56 -15.78 12.44
C GLY A 19 -21.24 -15.30 13.06
N LEU A 20 -21.36 -14.59 14.18
CA LEU A 20 -20.22 -13.96 14.86
C LEU A 20 -19.29 -14.95 15.59
N GLU A 21 -19.74 -16.19 15.80
CA GLU A 21 -18.88 -17.23 16.37
C GLU A 21 -17.72 -17.59 15.41
N ALA A 22 -17.98 -17.58 14.11
CA ALA A 22 -16.95 -17.77 13.10
C ALA A 22 -15.86 -16.70 13.18
N VAL A 23 -16.23 -15.44 13.41
CA VAL A 23 -15.31 -14.32 13.59
C VAL A 23 -14.41 -14.53 14.82
N ARG A 24 -14.99 -14.90 15.95
CA ARG A 24 -14.25 -15.13 17.20
C ARG A 24 -13.27 -16.30 17.10
N LYS A 25 -13.64 -17.37 16.39
CA LYS A 25 -12.77 -18.55 16.18
C LYS A 25 -11.66 -18.32 15.16
N ARG A 26 -11.87 -17.45 14.19
CA ARG A 26 -10.93 -17.18 13.10
C ARG A 26 -10.77 -15.67 12.84
N PRO A 27 -10.37 -14.87 13.86
CA PRO A 27 -10.32 -13.40 13.73
C PRO A 27 -9.38 -12.95 12.63
N GLY A 28 -8.26 -13.65 12.41
CA GLY A 28 -7.30 -13.33 11.35
C GLY A 28 -7.88 -13.28 9.93
N MET A 29 -8.99 -13.99 9.67
CA MET A 29 -9.66 -13.91 8.36
C MET A 29 -10.33 -12.56 8.12
N TYR A 30 -10.69 -11.82 9.17
CA TYR A 30 -11.43 -10.56 9.11
C TYR A 30 -10.56 -9.34 9.36
N ILE A 31 -9.59 -9.43 10.27
CA ILE A 31 -8.72 -8.32 10.69
C ILE A 31 -7.24 -8.54 10.37
N GLY A 32 -6.90 -9.64 9.69
CA GLY A 32 -5.55 -9.99 9.25
C GLY A 32 -4.66 -10.61 10.32
N SER A 33 -4.74 -10.20 11.58
CA SER A 33 -4.00 -10.77 12.72
C SER A 33 -4.67 -10.42 14.03
N THR A 34 -4.23 -11.06 15.13
CA THR A 34 -4.62 -10.71 16.51
C THR A 34 -3.55 -9.90 17.25
N SER A 35 -2.50 -9.50 16.54
CA SER A 35 -1.46 -8.62 17.05
C SER A 35 -1.95 -7.16 17.16
N GLU A 36 -1.08 -6.26 17.59
CA GLU A 36 -1.32 -4.82 17.64
C GLU A 36 -1.92 -4.26 16.35
N LYS A 37 -1.47 -4.74 15.18
CA LYS A 37 -2.00 -4.33 13.87
C LYS A 37 -3.49 -4.66 13.71
N GLY A 38 -3.90 -5.86 14.10
CA GLY A 38 -5.30 -6.27 14.06
C GLY A 38 -6.14 -5.55 15.11
N LEU A 39 -5.57 -5.22 16.27
CA LEU A 39 -6.24 -4.41 17.30
C LEU A 39 -6.62 -3.03 16.76
N HIS A 40 -5.67 -2.31 16.15
CA HIS A 40 -5.93 -1.00 15.55
C HIS A 40 -6.93 -1.07 14.40
N HIS A 41 -7.02 -2.20 13.70
CA HIS A 41 -8.00 -2.39 12.63
C HIS A 41 -9.45 -2.26 13.10
N LEU A 42 -9.74 -2.59 14.37
CA LEU A 42 -11.07 -2.38 14.96
C LEU A 42 -11.47 -0.89 14.93
N VAL A 43 -10.54 0.00 15.28
CA VAL A 43 -10.78 1.46 15.22
C VAL A 43 -11.01 1.90 13.77
N TYR A 44 -10.20 1.38 12.85
CA TYR A 44 -10.29 1.75 11.43
C TYR A 44 -11.65 1.36 10.84
N GLU A 45 -12.20 0.20 11.15
CA GLU A 45 -13.50 -0.23 10.64
C GLU A 45 -14.65 0.69 11.10
N ILE A 46 -14.61 1.20 12.33
CA ILE A 46 -15.63 2.14 12.81
C ILE A 46 -15.41 3.54 12.22
N VAL A 47 -14.17 4.02 12.15
CA VAL A 47 -13.82 5.31 11.53
C VAL A 47 -14.17 5.32 10.05
N ASP A 48 -13.89 4.24 9.30
CA ASP A 48 -14.22 4.12 7.88
C ASP A 48 -15.74 4.23 7.64
N ASN A 49 -16.58 3.76 8.56
CA ASN A 49 -18.03 3.97 8.47
C ASN A 49 -18.42 5.45 8.62
N ALA A 50 -17.78 6.19 9.52
CA ALA A 50 -18.00 7.63 9.68
C ALA A 50 -17.45 8.42 8.47
N VAL A 51 -16.31 7.99 7.90
CA VAL A 51 -15.77 8.57 6.65
C VAL A 51 -16.71 8.33 5.47
N ASP A 52 -17.37 7.18 5.39
CA ASP A 52 -18.38 6.91 4.36
C ASP A 52 -19.58 7.90 4.45
N GLU A 53 -19.99 8.29 5.65
CA GLU A 53 -20.98 9.36 5.85
C GLU A 53 -20.45 10.72 5.35
N SER A 54 -19.16 11.00 5.55
CA SER A 54 -18.52 12.22 5.03
C SER A 54 -18.43 12.20 3.50
N LEU A 55 -18.04 11.08 2.89
CA LEU A 55 -18.03 10.92 1.43
C LEU A 55 -19.43 11.04 0.81
N ALA A 56 -20.46 10.68 1.57
CA ALA A 56 -21.86 10.89 1.18
C ALA A 56 -22.35 12.35 1.41
N GLY A 57 -21.54 13.21 2.02
CA GLY A 57 -21.82 14.62 2.26
C GLY A 57 -22.63 14.92 3.53
N PHE A 58 -22.71 13.98 4.47
CA PHE A 58 -23.53 14.11 5.68
C PHE A 58 -22.76 14.21 7.00
N CYS A 59 -21.43 14.06 6.97
CA CYS A 59 -20.58 14.14 8.14
C CYS A 59 -19.39 15.06 7.86
N ASP A 60 -19.11 15.98 8.77
CA ASP A 60 -17.95 16.89 8.70
C ASP A 60 -17.02 16.78 9.91
N THR A 61 -17.44 16.04 10.95
CA THR A 61 -16.66 15.90 12.19
C THR A 61 -16.70 14.45 12.70
N ILE A 62 -15.50 13.94 12.97
CA ILE A 62 -15.29 12.62 13.62
C ILE A 62 -14.44 12.84 14.86
N ILE A 63 -14.83 12.25 15.99
CA ILE A 63 -14.06 12.29 17.24
C ILE A 63 -13.68 10.88 17.63
N VAL A 64 -12.41 10.63 17.85
CA VAL A 64 -11.87 9.36 18.33
C VAL A 64 -11.25 9.57 19.69
N THR A 65 -11.72 8.85 20.71
CA THR A 65 -11.24 8.99 22.10
C THR A 65 -10.74 7.64 22.63
N LEU A 66 -9.50 7.61 23.08
CA LEU A 66 -8.94 6.54 23.90
C LEU A 66 -9.31 6.81 25.37
N ASN A 67 -10.26 6.04 25.90
CA ASN A 67 -10.82 6.30 27.22
C ASN A 67 -9.92 5.77 28.36
N LYS A 68 -10.10 6.28 29.58
CA LYS A 68 -9.34 5.90 30.77
C LYS A 68 -9.44 4.42 31.13
N ASP A 69 -10.56 3.79 30.80
CA ASP A 69 -10.79 2.37 31.05
C ASP A 69 -10.19 1.45 29.98
N GLY A 70 -9.53 2.02 28.96
CA GLY A 70 -8.94 1.30 27.82
C GLY A 70 -9.92 1.03 26.67
N SER A 71 -11.18 1.47 26.78
CA SER A 71 -12.12 1.43 25.68
C SER A 71 -11.83 2.53 24.65
N VAL A 72 -12.39 2.39 23.44
CA VAL A 72 -12.30 3.40 22.38
C VAL A 72 -13.68 3.86 22.01
N THR A 73 -13.86 5.17 21.92
CA THR A 73 -15.08 5.82 21.41
C THR A 73 -14.80 6.45 20.05
N VAL A 74 -15.66 6.17 19.09
CA VAL A 74 -15.71 6.86 17.79
C VAL A 74 -17.07 7.49 17.64
N GLU A 75 -17.11 8.78 17.43
CA GLU A 75 -18.31 9.58 17.27
C GLU A 75 -18.29 10.31 15.93
N ASP A 76 -19.41 10.30 15.21
CA ASP A 76 -19.62 11.04 13.99
C ASP A 76 -20.93 11.89 14.09
N ASN A 77 -20.96 12.98 13.38
CA ASN A 77 -22.15 13.81 13.23
C ASN A 77 -22.92 13.56 11.91
N GLY A 78 -22.88 12.33 11.42
CA GLY A 78 -23.58 11.90 10.21
C GLY A 78 -25.08 11.75 10.39
N ARG A 79 -25.74 11.03 9.47
CA ARG A 79 -27.21 10.82 9.51
C ARG A 79 -27.68 9.88 10.62
N GLY A 80 -26.78 9.18 11.28
CA GLY A 80 -27.08 8.09 12.21
C GLY A 80 -27.56 6.82 11.51
N ILE A 81 -27.21 5.65 12.07
CA ILE A 81 -27.67 4.34 11.59
C ILE A 81 -29.20 4.29 11.64
N PRO A 82 -29.91 3.74 10.62
CA PRO A 82 -31.36 3.56 10.69
C PRO A 82 -31.80 2.80 11.93
N VAL A 83 -32.78 3.32 12.67
CA VAL A 83 -33.25 2.73 13.95
C VAL A 83 -34.50 1.86 13.80
N GLY A 84 -35.15 1.94 12.64
CA GLY A 84 -36.38 1.20 12.34
C GLY A 84 -36.16 -0.32 12.34
N ILE A 85 -37.30 -1.07 12.49
CA ILE A 85 -37.30 -2.55 12.48
C ILE A 85 -37.01 -3.07 11.07
N ASN A 86 -36.00 -3.92 10.95
CA ASN A 86 -35.71 -4.64 9.72
C ASN A 86 -36.78 -5.74 9.49
N LYS A 87 -37.53 -5.59 8.40
CA LYS A 87 -38.68 -6.47 8.10
C LYS A 87 -38.29 -7.95 7.91
N LYS A 88 -37.07 -8.24 7.49
CA LYS A 88 -36.62 -9.63 7.28
C LYS A 88 -36.16 -10.31 8.56
N LYS A 89 -35.69 -9.56 9.55
CA LYS A 89 -35.14 -10.12 10.80
C LYS A 89 -35.99 -9.84 12.02
N GLY A 90 -36.95 -8.88 11.96
CA GLY A 90 -37.82 -8.54 13.07
C GLY A 90 -37.15 -7.80 14.23
N VAL A 91 -35.91 -7.37 14.07
CA VAL A 91 -35.11 -6.59 15.04
C VAL A 91 -34.74 -5.23 14.48
N SER A 92 -34.18 -4.34 15.30
CA SER A 92 -33.76 -3.03 14.82
C SER A 92 -32.67 -3.11 13.76
N SER A 93 -32.61 -2.17 12.84
CA SER A 93 -31.55 -2.11 11.83
C SER A 93 -30.18 -1.92 12.48
N VAL A 94 -30.09 -1.24 13.63
CA VAL A 94 -28.87 -1.14 14.44
C VAL A 94 -28.39 -2.54 14.85
N GLU A 95 -29.27 -3.35 15.40
CA GLU A 95 -28.94 -4.73 15.80
C GLU A 95 -28.48 -5.58 14.60
N VAL A 96 -29.12 -5.43 13.45
CA VAL A 96 -28.70 -6.12 12.21
C VAL A 96 -27.28 -5.77 11.82
N VAL A 97 -26.91 -4.47 11.85
CA VAL A 97 -25.55 -3.98 11.48
C VAL A 97 -24.47 -4.54 12.40
N PHE A 98 -24.77 -4.69 13.70
CA PHE A 98 -23.77 -5.14 14.68
C PHE A 98 -23.76 -6.65 14.93
N THR A 99 -24.76 -7.41 14.49
CA THR A 99 -24.86 -8.85 14.80
C THR A 99 -24.86 -9.76 13.59
N ILE A 100 -25.07 -9.22 12.38
CA ILE A 100 -25.19 -10.03 11.17
C ILE A 100 -24.06 -9.68 10.21
N LEU A 101 -23.29 -10.70 9.79
CA LEU A 101 -22.29 -10.56 8.75
C LEU A 101 -22.95 -10.31 7.39
N HIS A 102 -22.28 -9.53 6.55
CA HIS A 102 -22.77 -9.17 5.22
C HIS A 102 -24.15 -8.47 5.24
N ALA A 103 -24.34 -7.63 6.26
CA ALA A 103 -25.51 -6.77 6.41
C ALA A 103 -25.10 -5.30 6.43
N GLY A 104 -25.79 -4.45 5.67
CA GLY A 104 -25.51 -3.01 5.64
C GLY A 104 -26.27 -2.30 4.54
N GLY A 105 -26.36 -0.98 4.62
CA GLY A 105 -27.03 -0.11 3.65
C GLY A 105 -26.16 0.18 2.39
N LYS A 106 -24.99 -0.42 2.28
CA LYS A 106 -24.02 -0.18 1.20
C LYS A 106 -24.12 -1.20 0.07
N PHE A 107 -24.96 -2.22 0.21
CA PHE A 107 -25.26 -3.20 -0.84
C PHE A 107 -26.44 -2.71 -1.68
N GLY A 108 -26.20 -2.26 -2.92
CA GLY A 108 -27.28 -2.00 -3.88
C GLY A 108 -27.85 -0.58 -3.90
N GLY A 109 -27.00 0.42 -3.76
CA GLY A 109 -27.17 1.64 -4.56
C GLY A 109 -28.15 2.70 -4.12
N GLY A 110 -28.57 2.82 -2.89
CA GLY A 110 -29.48 3.90 -2.50
C GLY A 110 -28.85 5.04 -1.70
N GLY A 111 -27.85 4.76 -0.89
CA GLY A 111 -27.36 5.71 0.11
C GLY A 111 -25.90 6.15 -0.07
N TYR A 112 -25.09 5.38 -0.78
CA TYR A 112 -23.67 5.63 -0.95
C TYR A 112 -23.24 5.31 -2.40
N LYS A 113 -22.74 6.32 -3.12
CA LYS A 113 -22.18 6.14 -4.46
C LYS A 113 -20.76 5.55 -4.40
N VAL A 114 -20.05 5.88 -3.35
CA VAL A 114 -18.69 5.44 -3.06
C VAL A 114 -18.61 5.09 -1.59
N SER A 115 -18.00 3.98 -1.25
CA SER A 115 -17.85 3.54 0.14
C SER A 115 -16.58 2.72 0.31
N GLY A 116 -15.94 2.84 1.47
CA GLY A 116 -14.86 1.97 1.92
C GLY A 116 -15.37 0.66 2.55
N GLY A 117 -16.52 0.72 3.20
CA GLY A 117 -17.16 -0.38 3.92
C GLY A 117 -18.01 -1.32 3.06
N LEU A 118 -17.43 -1.95 2.04
CA LEU A 118 -18.14 -2.71 1.01
C LEU A 118 -18.65 -4.10 1.44
N HIS A 119 -18.00 -4.71 2.39
CA HIS A 119 -18.30 -6.11 2.75
C HIS A 119 -19.42 -6.25 3.77
N GLY A 120 -19.87 -5.14 4.40
CA GLY A 120 -20.92 -5.15 5.42
C GLY A 120 -20.58 -6.02 6.62
N VAL A 121 -19.30 -6.07 7.00
CA VAL A 121 -18.83 -6.90 8.12
C VAL A 121 -18.13 -6.10 9.22
N GLY A 122 -17.64 -4.88 8.95
CA GLY A 122 -16.77 -4.13 9.86
C GLY A 122 -17.38 -3.99 11.26
N SER A 123 -18.58 -3.41 11.38
CA SER A 123 -19.24 -3.20 12.68
C SER A 123 -19.52 -4.49 13.43
N SER A 124 -19.97 -5.54 12.74
CA SER A 124 -20.24 -6.83 13.34
C SER A 124 -18.97 -7.58 13.76
N VAL A 125 -17.87 -7.40 13.02
CA VAL A 125 -16.54 -7.93 13.39
C VAL A 125 -16.00 -7.23 14.64
N VAL A 126 -16.08 -5.89 14.73
CA VAL A 126 -15.69 -5.16 15.94
C VAL A 126 -16.50 -5.62 17.14
N ASN A 127 -17.81 -5.76 16.99
CA ASN A 127 -18.67 -6.28 18.06
C ASN A 127 -18.27 -7.70 18.48
N ALA A 128 -18.05 -8.62 17.54
CA ALA A 128 -17.63 -9.99 17.83
C ALA A 128 -16.30 -10.09 18.59
N LEU A 129 -15.36 -9.18 18.30
CA LEU A 129 -14.00 -9.19 18.85
C LEU A 129 -13.84 -8.28 20.08
N SER A 130 -14.94 -7.67 20.54
CA SER A 130 -14.98 -6.86 21.75
C SER A 130 -15.56 -7.65 22.93
N ASP A 131 -15.02 -7.42 24.13
CA ASP A 131 -15.63 -7.93 25.36
C ASP A 131 -17.01 -7.29 25.56
N TRP A 132 -17.08 -5.96 25.33
CA TRP A 132 -18.34 -5.27 25.21
C TRP A 132 -18.29 -4.14 24.17
N LEU A 133 -19.46 -3.83 23.60
CA LEU A 133 -19.66 -2.72 22.70
C LEU A 133 -20.98 -2.02 22.99
N GLU A 134 -20.96 -0.69 22.99
CA GLU A 134 -22.17 0.15 23.06
C GLU A 134 -22.30 0.99 21.80
N VAL A 135 -23.49 1.08 21.26
CA VAL A 135 -23.83 2.01 20.18
C VAL A 135 -24.92 2.97 20.63
N THR A 136 -24.66 4.24 20.41
CA THR A 136 -25.66 5.32 20.60
C THR A 136 -25.90 5.97 19.25
N VAL A 137 -27.18 6.12 18.88
CA VAL A 137 -27.59 6.71 17.61
C VAL A 137 -28.55 7.85 17.89
N CYS A 138 -28.18 9.07 17.46
CA CYS A 138 -29.04 10.23 17.44
C CYS A 138 -29.72 10.30 16.08
N LYS A 139 -31.03 10.04 16.06
CA LYS A 139 -31.82 9.97 14.82
C LYS A 139 -33.32 10.14 15.08
N GLU A 140 -34.01 10.75 14.12
CA GLU A 140 -35.47 10.95 14.17
C GLU A 140 -35.95 11.66 15.43
N GLY A 141 -35.12 12.60 15.95
CA GLY A 141 -35.43 13.37 17.15
C GLY A 141 -35.16 12.69 18.46
N HIS A 142 -34.58 11.47 18.45
CA HIS A 142 -34.37 10.68 19.66
C HIS A 142 -32.94 10.12 19.75
N ILE A 143 -32.50 9.91 21.00
CA ILE A 143 -31.26 9.19 21.35
C ILE A 143 -31.62 7.73 21.58
N HIS A 144 -31.03 6.85 20.74
CA HIS A 144 -31.20 5.40 20.84
C HIS A 144 -29.90 4.76 21.34
N LYS A 145 -30.00 3.73 22.20
CA LYS A 145 -28.82 3.01 22.72
C LYS A 145 -29.05 1.51 22.75
N GLN A 146 -27.99 0.77 22.41
CA GLN A 146 -27.93 -0.70 22.52
C GLN A 146 -26.54 -1.14 22.97
N ARG A 147 -26.47 -2.21 23.76
CA ARG A 147 -25.22 -2.80 24.25
C ARG A 147 -25.12 -4.25 23.85
N TYR A 148 -23.90 -4.66 23.61
CA TYR A 148 -23.53 -6.03 23.25
C TYR A 148 -22.36 -6.50 24.13
N GLU A 149 -22.29 -7.81 24.36
CA GLU A 149 -21.17 -8.47 25.01
C GLU A 149 -20.73 -9.66 24.16
N ARG A 150 -19.47 -9.63 23.70
CA ARG A 150 -18.89 -10.66 22.83
C ARG A 150 -19.78 -10.99 21.62
N GLY A 151 -20.31 -9.97 20.99
CA GLY A 151 -21.20 -10.08 19.84
C GLY A 151 -22.67 -10.39 20.17
N LYS A 152 -23.03 -10.64 21.43
CA LYS A 152 -24.40 -10.96 21.85
C LYS A 152 -25.13 -9.72 22.34
N VAL A 153 -26.39 -9.60 21.96
CA VAL A 153 -27.27 -8.49 22.40
C VAL A 153 -27.56 -8.60 23.90
N CYS A 154 -27.32 -7.54 24.66
CA CYS A 154 -27.66 -7.47 26.09
C CYS A 154 -29.14 -7.08 26.31
N TYR A 155 -29.62 -6.15 25.49
CA TYR A 155 -31.02 -5.67 25.51
C TYR A 155 -31.40 -5.08 24.16
N PRO A 156 -32.71 -5.07 23.80
CA PRO A 156 -33.19 -4.43 22.57
C PRO A 156 -32.86 -2.95 22.54
N LEU A 157 -32.82 -2.35 21.33
CA LEU A 157 -32.61 -0.93 21.15
C LEU A 157 -33.57 -0.11 22.01
N LYS A 158 -33.03 0.78 22.86
CA LYS A 158 -33.82 1.62 23.80
C LYS A 158 -33.74 3.07 23.39
N VAL A 159 -34.83 3.80 23.54
CA VAL A 159 -34.87 5.26 23.48
C VAL A 159 -34.52 5.80 24.86
N LEU A 160 -33.52 6.71 24.92
CA LEU A 160 -33.05 7.31 26.16
C LEU A 160 -33.62 8.72 26.38
N GLY A 161 -33.94 9.45 25.31
CA GLY A 161 -34.42 10.81 25.37
C GLY A 161 -34.49 11.46 23.99
N ASP A 162 -34.79 12.76 23.96
CA ASP A 162 -34.92 13.54 22.75
C ASP A 162 -33.61 14.27 22.44
N THR A 163 -33.36 14.57 21.16
CA THR A 163 -32.21 15.32 20.69
C THR A 163 -32.51 15.99 19.36
N ASP A 164 -31.91 17.16 19.13
CA ASP A 164 -31.90 17.82 17.82
C ASP A 164 -30.69 17.41 16.95
N GLU A 165 -29.76 16.65 17.51
CA GLU A 165 -28.55 16.23 16.82
C GLU A 165 -28.79 14.92 16.04
N THR A 166 -27.91 14.69 15.06
CA THR A 166 -27.81 13.41 14.34
C THR A 166 -26.40 12.87 14.43
N GLY A 167 -26.25 11.56 14.39
CA GLY A 167 -24.92 10.92 14.40
C GLY A 167 -24.93 9.54 14.99
N THR A 168 -23.74 8.93 14.99
CA THR A 168 -23.50 7.64 15.59
C THR A 168 -22.29 7.69 16.51
N THR A 169 -22.41 7.16 17.71
CA THR A 169 -21.32 6.97 18.67
C THR A 169 -21.17 5.48 18.94
N VAL A 170 -19.98 4.94 18.71
CA VAL A 170 -19.65 3.56 19.01
C VAL A 170 -18.51 3.53 20.03
N THR A 171 -18.75 2.92 21.18
CA THR A 171 -17.73 2.68 22.20
C THR A 171 -17.53 1.17 22.35
N PHE A 172 -16.27 0.72 22.30
CA PHE A 172 -15.96 -0.70 22.42
C PHE A 172 -14.71 -0.96 23.25
N TYR A 173 -14.69 -2.09 23.91
CA TYR A 173 -13.55 -2.59 24.68
C TYR A 173 -13.09 -3.92 24.08
N PRO A 174 -11.84 -4.04 23.57
CA PRO A 174 -11.37 -5.28 22.93
C PRO A 174 -11.36 -6.46 23.88
N ASP A 175 -11.62 -7.67 23.35
CA ASP A 175 -11.57 -8.90 24.15
C ASP A 175 -10.12 -9.38 24.33
N ALA A 176 -9.59 -9.26 25.56
CA ALA A 176 -8.24 -9.67 25.92
C ALA A 176 -7.99 -11.18 25.76
N THR A 177 -9.02 -12.00 25.56
CA THR A 177 -8.86 -13.44 25.30
C THR A 177 -8.56 -13.73 23.82
N ILE A 178 -8.69 -12.72 22.93
CA ILE A 178 -8.48 -12.83 21.48
C ILE A 178 -7.18 -12.13 21.07
N PHE A 179 -6.96 -10.93 21.59
CA PHE A 179 -5.81 -10.11 21.20
C PHE A 179 -4.58 -10.35 22.06
N GLU A 180 -3.40 -10.28 21.45
CA GLU A 180 -2.10 -10.36 22.16
C GLU A 180 -1.89 -9.15 23.08
N THR A 181 -2.45 -8.00 22.71
CA THR A 181 -2.50 -6.77 23.51
C THR A 181 -3.83 -6.07 23.25
N ILE A 182 -4.32 -5.34 24.24
CA ILE A 182 -5.50 -4.47 24.13
C ILE A 182 -5.13 -2.98 24.29
N ASP A 183 -3.84 -2.67 24.29
CA ASP A 183 -3.34 -1.31 24.42
C ASP A 183 -3.17 -0.66 23.04
N PHE A 184 -3.91 0.42 22.80
CA PHE A 184 -3.88 1.13 21.54
C PHE A 184 -2.72 2.14 21.51
N ASP A 185 -1.89 2.05 20.46
CA ASP A 185 -0.84 3.04 20.23
C ASP A 185 -1.40 4.35 19.63
N TYR A 186 -1.25 5.42 20.39
CA TYR A 186 -1.73 6.76 19.99
C TYR A 186 -1.10 7.23 18.67
N ASN A 187 0.21 7.00 18.47
CA ASN A 187 0.90 7.49 17.28
C ASN A 187 0.49 6.74 16.03
N THR A 188 0.19 5.46 16.15
CA THR A 188 -0.35 4.64 15.05
C THR A 188 -1.72 5.15 14.61
N LEU A 189 -2.63 5.42 15.54
CA LEU A 189 -3.93 6.03 15.25
C LEU A 189 -3.79 7.44 14.69
N LYS A 190 -2.96 8.27 15.31
CA LYS A 190 -2.66 9.65 14.89
C LYS A 190 -2.23 9.70 13.41
N ARG A 191 -1.30 8.83 13.00
CA ARG A 191 -0.85 8.75 11.62
C ARG A 191 -1.99 8.41 10.67
N ARG A 192 -2.76 7.37 10.97
CA ARG A 192 -3.86 6.92 10.12
C ARG A 192 -4.98 7.94 10.01
N LEU A 193 -5.38 8.57 11.13
CA LEU A 193 -6.44 9.57 11.15
C LEU A 193 -6.03 10.86 10.42
N ARG A 194 -4.76 11.25 10.50
CA ARG A 194 -4.20 12.34 9.72
C ARG A 194 -4.25 12.06 8.22
N GLU A 195 -3.85 10.87 7.78
CA GLU A 195 -3.95 10.44 6.39
C GLU A 195 -5.40 10.51 5.90
N THR A 196 -6.35 10.04 6.68
CA THR A 196 -7.78 10.09 6.39
C THR A 196 -8.29 11.53 6.23
N ALA A 197 -7.85 12.45 7.10
CA ALA A 197 -8.22 13.85 7.01
C ALA A 197 -7.66 14.55 5.76
N PHE A 198 -6.44 14.21 5.31
CA PHE A 198 -5.89 14.70 4.04
C PHE A 198 -6.68 14.23 2.83
N LEU A 199 -7.21 13.00 2.88
CA LEU A 199 -7.96 12.39 1.77
C LEU A 199 -9.40 12.89 1.66
N THR A 200 -9.93 13.48 2.72
CA THR A 200 -11.33 13.91 2.80
C THR A 200 -11.38 15.43 3.09
N LYS A 201 -11.43 16.21 2.01
CA LYS A 201 -11.54 17.68 2.14
C LYS A 201 -12.71 18.04 3.06
N ASN A 202 -12.51 19.05 3.89
CA ASN A 202 -13.50 19.59 4.86
C ASN A 202 -13.87 18.65 6.02
N LEU A 203 -13.32 17.45 6.12
CA LEU A 203 -13.51 16.59 7.28
C LEU A 203 -12.56 17.00 8.41
N LYS A 204 -13.13 17.25 9.58
CA LYS A 204 -12.39 17.47 10.82
C LYS A 204 -12.35 16.16 11.63
N ILE A 205 -11.16 15.67 11.94
CA ILE A 205 -10.98 14.53 12.82
C ILE A 205 -10.25 14.97 14.07
N VAL A 206 -10.81 14.65 15.23
CA VAL A 206 -10.21 14.93 16.54
C VAL A 206 -9.79 13.60 17.16
N LEU A 207 -8.52 13.45 17.54
CA LEU A 207 -8.01 12.31 18.29
C LEU A 207 -7.67 12.76 19.71
N THR A 208 -8.29 12.14 20.67
CA THR A 208 -8.10 12.42 22.10
C THR A 208 -7.59 11.18 22.83
N ASP A 209 -6.53 11.31 23.61
CA ASP A 209 -6.05 10.30 24.55
C ASP A 209 -6.32 10.77 25.98
N ASP A 210 -7.25 10.10 26.64
CA ASP A 210 -7.68 10.41 28.01
C ASP A 210 -7.13 9.39 29.05
N ARG A 211 -6.23 8.48 28.62
CA ARG A 211 -5.69 7.41 29.47
C ARG A 211 -4.67 7.93 30.48
N GLY A 212 -3.95 9.01 30.16
CA GLY A 212 -2.96 9.63 31.04
C GLY A 212 -3.55 10.52 32.15
N GLU A 213 -2.66 11.13 32.93
CA GLU A 213 -3.05 12.14 33.93
C GLU A 213 -3.52 13.44 33.25
N GLU A 214 -2.87 13.80 32.14
CA GLU A 214 -3.26 14.92 31.27
C GLU A 214 -3.87 14.40 29.97
N GLN A 215 -4.97 14.99 29.57
CA GLN A 215 -5.62 14.70 28.29
C GLN A 215 -4.77 15.28 27.15
N VAL A 216 -4.48 14.45 26.16
CA VAL A 216 -3.82 14.87 24.90
C VAL A 216 -4.85 14.86 23.79
N SER A 217 -4.97 15.97 23.06
CA SER A 217 -5.92 16.05 21.93
C SER A 217 -5.26 16.73 20.74
N GLU A 218 -5.45 16.15 19.56
CA GLU A 218 -5.04 16.73 18.27
C GLU A 218 -6.21 16.79 17.29
N THR A 219 -6.26 17.87 16.53
CA THR A 219 -7.25 18.08 15.46
C THR A 219 -6.57 18.03 14.11
N PHE A 220 -7.11 17.23 13.19
CA PHE A 220 -6.70 17.11 11.81
C PHE A 220 -7.80 17.67 10.92
N HIS A 221 -7.46 18.72 10.16
CA HIS A 221 -8.37 19.36 9.21
C HIS A 221 -7.53 20.00 8.10
N TYR A 222 -7.69 19.55 6.85
CA TYR A 222 -6.86 19.94 5.73
C TYR A 222 -7.70 20.32 4.51
N GLU A 223 -7.74 21.60 4.20
CA GLU A 223 -8.49 22.09 3.03
C GLU A 223 -7.77 21.83 1.70
N GLY A 224 -6.43 21.77 1.73
CA GLY A 224 -5.60 21.54 0.57
C GLY A 224 -5.61 20.08 0.05
N GLY A 225 -6.22 19.16 0.79
CA GLY A 225 -6.38 17.78 0.40
C GLY A 225 -5.04 17.07 0.14
N ILE A 226 -4.97 16.23 -0.91
CA ILE A 226 -3.77 15.45 -1.21
C ILE A 226 -2.57 16.29 -1.67
N LYS A 227 -2.76 17.53 -2.13
CA LYS A 227 -1.64 18.47 -2.39
C LYS A 227 -0.92 18.82 -1.10
N GLU A 228 -1.69 19.16 -0.07
CA GLU A 228 -1.15 19.46 1.25
C GLU A 228 -0.54 18.22 1.88
N PHE A 229 -1.08 17.04 1.60
CA PHE A 229 -0.51 15.77 2.04
C PHE A 229 0.89 15.53 1.46
N VAL A 230 1.10 15.75 0.15
CA VAL A 230 2.43 15.68 -0.46
C VAL A 230 3.41 16.66 0.19
N THR A 231 2.96 17.90 0.44
CA THR A 231 3.78 18.90 1.15
C THR A 231 4.14 18.42 2.57
N TYR A 232 3.18 17.81 3.27
CA TYR A 232 3.43 17.23 4.59
C TYR A 232 4.45 16.08 4.55
N LEU A 233 4.37 15.17 3.56
CA LEU A 233 5.30 14.05 3.38
C LEU A 233 6.71 14.51 2.97
N ASN A 234 6.82 15.72 2.41
CA ASN A 234 8.08 16.33 2.03
C ASN A 234 8.71 17.16 3.16
N LYS A 235 8.11 17.23 4.35
CA LYS A 235 8.74 17.92 5.49
C LYS A 235 10.14 17.36 5.76
N GLY A 236 11.15 18.26 5.79
CA GLY A 236 12.55 17.90 5.99
C GLY A 236 13.28 17.45 4.73
N LYS A 237 12.66 17.56 3.55
CA LYS A 237 13.28 17.35 2.23
C LYS A 237 13.22 18.67 1.44
N GLU A 238 14.19 18.89 0.55
CA GLU A 238 14.20 20.06 -0.33
C GLU A 238 13.45 19.73 -1.62
N ALA A 239 12.35 20.44 -1.86
CA ALA A 239 11.57 20.26 -3.09
C ALA A 239 12.35 20.86 -4.29
N LEU A 240 12.38 20.15 -5.42
CA LEU A 240 13.11 20.60 -6.61
C LEU A 240 12.39 21.72 -7.38
N TYR A 241 11.11 21.90 -7.13
CA TYR A 241 10.26 22.95 -7.69
C TYR A 241 9.15 23.29 -6.70
N PRO A 242 8.62 24.54 -6.73
CA PRO A 242 7.79 25.05 -5.64
C PRO A 242 6.41 24.39 -5.53
N ASP A 243 5.78 24.10 -6.66
CA ASP A 243 4.39 23.69 -6.70
C ASP A 243 4.23 22.16 -6.79
N VAL A 244 3.33 21.60 -5.99
CA VAL A 244 2.92 20.20 -6.11
C VAL A 244 2.12 20.03 -7.40
N ILE A 245 2.53 19.11 -8.25
CA ILE A 245 1.80 18.75 -9.47
C ILE A 245 0.54 17.99 -9.06
N TYR A 246 -0.61 18.42 -9.56
CA TYR A 246 -1.92 17.88 -9.23
C TYR A 246 -2.73 17.63 -10.49
N CYS A 247 -3.34 16.45 -10.55
CA CYS A 247 -4.24 16.03 -11.61
C CYS A 247 -5.49 15.41 -11.01
N GLU A 248 -6.66 15.73 -11.55
CA GLU A 248 -7.93 15.12 -11.14
C GLU A 248 -8.83 14.92 -12.35
N GLY A 249 -9.74 13.97 -12.24
CA GLY A 249 -10.74 13.71 -13.28
C GLY A 249 -11.54 12.45 -13.03
N GLU A 250 -12.53 12.22 -13.88
CA GLU A 250 -13.36 11.03 -13.84
C GLU A 250 -13.36 10.33 -15.20
N LYS A 251 -13.18 9.02 -15.19
CA LYS A 251 -13.25 8.17 -16.39
C LYS A 251 -13.72 6.77 -16.02
N ASP A 252 -14.62 6.23 -16.83
CA ASP A 252 -15.14 4.86 -16.67
C ASP A 252 -15.71 4.58 -15.26
N GLY A 253 -16.34 5.61 -14.63
CA GLY A 253 -16.88 5.51 -13.27
C GLY A 253 -15.82 5.53 -12.16
N VAL A 254 -14.57 5.84 -12.50
CA VAL A 254 -13.47 6.00 -11.55
C VAL A 254 -13.09 7.48 -11.44
N TYR A 255 -13.28 8.08 -10.28
CA TYR A 255 -12.75 9.40 -9.98
C TYR A 255 -11.31 9.26 -9.47
N VAL A 256 -10.42 10.05 -10.03
CA VAL A 256 -8.97 9.98 -9.81
C VAL A 256 -8.46 11.32 -9.31
N GLU A 257 -7.70 11.31 -8.24
CA GLU A 257 -6.87 12.43 -7.78
C GLU A 257 -5.44 11.95 -7.63
N VAL A 258 -4.50 12.68 -8.19
CA VAL A 258 -3.06 12.40 -8.09
C VAL A 258 -2.33 13.70 -7.73
N ALA A 259 -1.49 13.65 -6.72
CA ALA A 259 -0.58 14.74 -6.37
C ALA A 259 0.83 14.19 -6.21
N PHE A 260 1.83 14.91 -6.73
CA PHE A 260 3.22 14.51 -6.57
C PHE A 260 4.21 15.67 -6.70
N GLN A 261 5.39 15.49 -6.12
CA GLN A 261 6.50 16.45 -6.18
C GLN A 261 7.82 15.70 -6.02
N HIS A 262 8.83 16.08 -6.79
CA HIS A 262 10.18 15.56 -6.62
C HIS A 262 10.96 16.40 -5.61
N ASN A 263 11.84 15.74 -4.87
CA ASN A 263 12.71 16.33 -3.87
C ASN A 263 14.16 15.86 -4.06
N ASP A 264 15.07 16.35 -3.24
CA ASP A 264 16.51 16.09 -3.28
C ASP A 264 16.90 14.65 -2.86
N SER A 265 15.97 13.87 -2.30
CA SER A 265 16.25 12.49 -1.86
C SER A 265 16.36 11.51 -3.04
N TYR A 266 16.80 10.29 -2.74
CA TYR A 266 16.92 9.18 -3.70
C TYR A 266 15.78 8.17 -3.59
N ASN A 267 14.96 8.25 -2.53
CA ASN A 267 13.90 7.28 -2.25
C ASN A 267 12.56 7.74 -2.80
N GLU A 268 11.81 6.79 -3.39
CA GLU A 268 10.40 6.96 -3.73
C GLU A 268 9.53 6.84 -2.46
N THR A 269 8.60 7.77 -2.28
CA THR A 269 7.53 7.71 -1.28
C THR A 269 6.20 7.82 -2.00
N SER A 270 5.56 6.69 -2.29
CA SER A 270 4.27 6.65 -3.00
C SER A 270 3.21 6.02 -2.12
N LEU A 271 2.16 6.77 -1.80
CA LEU A 271 0.99 6.30 -1.08
C LEU A 271 -0.19 6.17 -2.03
N SER A 272 -0.90 5.05 -1.96
CA SER A 272 -2.07 4.82 -2.81
C SER A 272 -3.30 4.44 -2.00
N PHE A 273 -4.45 4.97 -2.42
CA PHE A 273 -5.72 4.87 -1.70
C PHE A 273 -6.87 4.56 -2.65
N VAL A 274 -7.82 3.79 -2.17
CA VAL A 274 -9.09 3.48 -2.85
C VAL A 274 -10.22 3.73 -1.87
N ASN A 275 -11.15 4.64 -2.20
CA ASN A 275 -12.24 5.04 -1.30
C ASN A 275 -11.73 5.38 0.11
N ASN A 276 -10.65 6.14 0.20
CA ASN A 276 -9.92 6.54 1.42
C ASN A 276 -9.23 5.40 2.20
N ILE A 277 -9.25 4.18 1.69
CA ILE A 277 -8.54 3.03 2.28
C ILE A 277 -7.14 2.96 1.68
N ILE A 278 -6.12 2.91 2.54
CA ILE A 278 -4.74 2.71 2.09
C ILE A 278 -4.55 1.32 1.48
N THR A 279 -3.83 1.28 0.36
CA THR A 279 -3.45 0.04 -0.32
C THR A 279 -1.93 -0.14 -0.28
N PRO A 280 -1.37 -0.69 0.80
CA PRO A 280 0.09 -0.79 0.98
C PRO A 280 0.79 -1.59 -0.13
N GLU A 281 0.12 -2.58 -0.69
CA GLU A 281 0.60 -3.39 -1.81
C GLU A 281 0.23 -2.78 -3.18
N GLY A 282 -0.34 -1.57 -3.19
CA GLY A 282 -0.74 -0.85 -4.38
C GLY A 282 -1.92 -1.51 -5.11
N GLY A 283 -1.70 -1.81 -6.38
CA GLY A 283 -2.71 -2.39 -7.27
C GLY A 283 -2.75 -1.71 -8.63
N THR A 284 -3.86 -1.90 -9.33
CA THR A 284 -4.03 -1.44 -10.71
C THR A 284 -3.95 0.08 -10.87
N HIS A 285 -4.47 0.86 -9.91
CA HIS A 285 -4.41 2.33 -9.90
C HIS A 285 -2.97 2.84 -9.76
N LEU A 286 -2.16 2.25 -8.85
CA LEU A 286 -0.74 2.58 -8.72
C LEU A 286 0.04 2.18 -9.98
N SER A 287 -0.30 1.04 -10.59
CA SER A 287 0.29 0.61 -11.86
C SER A 287 -0.02 1.60 -12.99
N GLY A 288 -1.26 2.10 -13.07
CA GLY A 288 -1.66 3.14 -14.03
C GLY A 288 -0.88 4.44 -13.85
N PHE A 289 -0.67 4.87 -12.60
CA PHE A 289 0.16 6.02 -12.25
C PHE A 289 1.60 5.85 -12.74
N LYS A 290 2.25 4.72 -12.41
CA LYS A 290 3.63 4.43 -12.81
C LYS A 290 3.80 4.36 -14.33
N MET A 291 2.83 3.80 -15.05
CA MET A 291 2.81 3.77 -16.51
C MET A 291 2.71 5.18 -17.10
N ALA A 292 1.76 5.99 -16.63
CA ALA A 292 1.56 7.35 -17.11
C ALA A 292 2.80 8.22 -16.94
N LEU A 293 3.42 8.18 -15.75
CA LEU A 293 4.68 8.91 -15.51
C LEU A 293 5.77 8.48 -16.49
N THR A 294 6.00 7.16 -16.59
CA THR A 294 7.08 6.63 -17.42
C THR A 294 6.92 6.99 -18.89
N SER A 295 5.73 6.82 -19.45
CA SER A 295 5.49 7.16 -20.85
C SER A 295 5.58 8.67 -21.11
N THR A 296 4.89 9.48 -20.28
CA THR A 296 4.80 10.93 -20.51
C THR A 296 6.14 11.63 -20.38
N PHE A 297 6.96 11.27 -19.39
CA PHE A 297 8.30 11.86 -19.24
C PHE A 297 9.27 11.41 -20.33
N ASN A 298 9.21 10.17 -20.80
CA ASN A 298 10.01 9.71 -21.94
C ASN A 298 9.63 10.45 -23.22
N ASP A 299 8.33 10.56 -23.50
CA ASP A 299 7.82 11.29 -24.67
C ASP A 299 8.28 12.75 -24.64
N TYR A 300 8.15 13.41 -23.49
CA TYR A 300 8.61 14.80 -23.32
C TYR A 300 10.12 14.94 -23.48
N ALA A 301 10.91 14.07 -22.86
CA ALA A 301 12.36 14.10 -22.92
C ALA A 301 12.88 13.90 -24.34
N ARG A 302 12.26 13.00 -25.11
CA ARG A 302 12.58 12.79 -26.55
C ARG A 302 12.20 14.00 -27.38
N LYS A 303 10.96 14.49 -27.25
CA LYS A 303 10.44 15.65 -28.01
C LYS A 303 11.28 16.90 -27.83
N ASN A 304 11.86 17.09 -26.62
CA ASN A 304 12.63 18.28 -26.28
C ASN A 304 14.16 18.05 -26.29
N ASN A 305 14.63 16.93 -26.88
CA ASN A 305 16.05 16.58 -26.98
C ASN A 305 16.83 16.52 -25.64
N LEU A 306 16.12 16.28 -24.53
CA LEU A 306 16.72 16.04 -23.20
C LEU A 306 17.31 14.63 -23.11
N LEU A 307 16.81 13.70 -23.94
CA LEU A 307 17.30 12.36 -24.12
C LEU A 307 17.73 12.17 -25.56
N LYS A 308 18.99 11.78 -25.81
CA LYS A 308 19.53 11.63 -27.17
C LYS A 308 18.95 10.38 -27.84
N GLU A 309 18.88 10.36 -29.17
CA GLU A 309 18.34 9.24 -29.95
C GLU A 309 18.98 7.88 -29.65
N LYS A 310 20.29 7.88 -29.32
CA LYS A 310 21.07 6.67 -29.01
C LYS A 310 21.02 6.26 -27.54
N GLU A 311 20.44 7.07 -26.67
CA GLU A 311 20.27 6.74 -25.25
C GLU A 311 18.99 5.92 -25.05
N ASP A 312 19.02 4.96 -24.14
CA ASP A 312 17.84 4.17 -23.76
C ASP A 312 16.77 5.06 -23.11
N ASN A 313 15.53 4.65 -23.16
CA ASN A 313 14.45 5.32 -22.42
C ASN A 313 14.74 5.27 -20.91
N LEU A 314 14.31 6.32 -20.22
CA LEU A 314 14.33 6.38 -18.76
C LEU A 314 13.44 5.27 -18.21
N SER A 315 13.95 4.53 -17.21
CA SER A 315 13.13 3.55 -16.51
C SER A 315 12.14 4.25 -15.57
N GLY A 316 11.10 3.54 -15.19
CA GLY A 316 10.19 4.07 -14.19
C GLY A 316 10.87 4.38 -12.86
N GLU A 317 11.90 3.64 -12.47
CA GLU A 317 12.69 3.87 -11.26
C GLU A 317 13.48 5.18 -11.34
N ASP A 318 14.10 5.47 -12.50
CA ASP A 318 14.84 6.71 -12.70
C ASP A 318 13.93 7.95 -12.57
N ILE A 319 12.72 7.89 -13.12
CA ILE A 319 11.74 8.99 -13.07
C ILE A 319 11.18 9.17 -11.66
N ARG A 320 11.07 8.11 -10.89
CA ARG A 320 10.54 8.15 -9.53
C ARG A 320 11.59 8.32 -8.44
N GLU A 321 12.86 8.49 -8.78
CA GLU A 321 13.89 8.83 -7.80
C GLU A 321 13.58 10.17 -7.13
N GLY A 322 13.48 10.17 -5.81
CA GLY A 322 13.11 11.35 -5.02
C GLY A 322 11.65 11.80 -5.19
N LEU A 323 10.78 10.95 -5.73
CA LEU A 323 9.37 11.25 -5.89
C LEU A 323 8.61 11.03 -4.59
N THR A 324 7.82 12.03 -4.19
CA THR A 324 6.75 11.88 -3.21
C THR A 324 5.42 12.01 -3.93
N SER A 325 4.55 11.00 -3.82
CA SER A 325 3.26 10.97 -4.51
C SER A 325 2.14 10.40 -3.65
N VAL A 326 0.93 10.92 -3.87
CA VAL A 326 -0.32 10.42 -3.31
C VAL A 326 -1.29 10.18 -4.46
N ILE A 327 -1.77 8.96 -4.58
CA ILE A 327 -2.73 8.52 -5.58
C ILE A 327 -4.01 8.12 -4.84
N SER A 328 -5.10 8.81 -5.08
CA SER A 328 -6.42 8.53 -4.50
C SER A 328 -7.43 8.30 -5.61
N ILE A 329 -8.14 7.18 -5.55
CA ILE A 329 -9.25 6.94 -6.45
C ILE A 329 -10.53 6.68 -5.67
N LYS A 330 -11.67 7.01 -6.30
CA LYS A 330 -13.00 6.66 -5.82
C LYS A 330 -13.70 5.83 -6.89
N ILE A 331 -14.18 4.66 -6.51
CA ILE A 331 -14.82 3.69 -7.40
C ILE A 331 -15.99 3.04 -6.68
N GLY A 332 -17.10 2.82 -7.38
CA GLY A 332 -18.33 2.29 -6.78
C GLY A 332 -18.19 0.86 -6.26
N GLU A 333 -17.52 -0.02 -7.02
CA GLU A 333 -17.37 -1.44 -6.68
C GLU A 333 -15.89 -1.87 -6.71
N PRO A 334 -15.09 -1.50 -5.71
CA PRO A 334 -13.68 -1.92 -5.66
C PRO A 334 -13.54 -3.42 -5.38
N GLN A 335 -12.67 -4.05 -6.13
CA GLN A 335 -12.28 -5.44 -5.98
C GLN A 335 -10.88 -5.51 -5.38
N PHE A 336 -10.79 -5.91 -4.12
CA PHE A 336 -9.51 -6.05 -3.42
C PHE A 336 -9.04 -7.51 -3.40
N GLU A 337 -7.74 -7.70 -3.42
CA GLU A 337 -7.13 -8.98 -3.11
C GLU A 337 -7.18 -9.19 -1.58
N GLY A 338 -8.21 -9.90 -1.11
CA GLY A 338 -8.41 -10.23 0.30
C GLY A 338 -9.18 -9.20 1.14
N GLN A 339 -9.63 -9.63 2.33
CA GLN A 339 -10.46 -8.85 3.25
C GLN A 339 -9.72 -7.62 3.83
N THR A 340 -8.42 -7.67 3.96
CA THR A 340 -7.59 -6.57 4.49
C THR A 340 -7.38 -5.43 3.52
N LYS A 341 -7.95 -5.51 2.31
CA LYS A 341 -8.01 -4.44 1.29
C LYS A 341 -6.64 -3.86 0.88
N GLN A 342 -5.59 -4.68 0.92
CA GLN A 342 -4.20 -4.21 0.74
C GLN A 342 -3.84 -3.89 -0.71
N LYS A 343 -4.53 -4.51 -1.69
CA LYS A 343 -4.23 -4.37 -3.11
C LYS A 343 -5.50 -4.34 -3.95
N LEU A 344 -5.58 -3.39 -4.87
CA LEU A 344 -6.71 -3.26 -5.80
C LEU A 344 -6.52 -4.11 -7.06
N GLY A 345 -7.58 -4.81 -7.47
CA GLY A 345 -7.60 -5.66 -8.67
C GLY A 345 -8.31 -5.08 -9.89
N ASN A 346 -9.17 -4.07 -9.75
CA ASN A 346 -9.99 -3.49 -10.83
C ASN A 346 -9.15 -3.05 -12.03
N SER A 347 -9.38 -3.64 -13.21
CA SER A 347 -8.62 -3.30 -14.42
C SER A 347 -8.92 -1.90 -14.96
N GLU A 348 -10.17 -1.42 -14.84
CA GLU A 348 -10.62 -0.10 -15.25
C GLU A 348 -9.87 1.03 -14.52
N ALA A 349 -9.51 0.83 -13.26
CA ALA A 349 -8.75 1.80 -12.47
C ALA A 349 -7.38 2.09 -13.09
N ARG A 350 -6.70 1.09 -13.68
CA ARG A 350 -5.44 1.28 -14.38
C ARG A 350 -5.61 2.20 -15.59
N GLY A 351 -6.63 1.94 -16.39
CA GLY A 351 -6.93 2.71 -17.61
C GLY A 351 -7.30 4.15 -17.28
N ALA A 352 -8.16 4.35 -16.28
CA ALA A 352 -8.62 5.66 -15.85
C ALA A 352 -7.44 6.53 -15.35
N VAL A 353 -6.64 6.02 -14.41
CA VAL A 353 -5.49 6.74 -13.87
C VAL A 353 -4.47 7.05 -14.96
N ASN A 354 -4.11 6.05 -15.80
CA ASN A 354 -3.15 6.27 -16.87
C ASN A 354 -3.62 7.35 -17.86
N SER A 355 -4.87 7.31 -18.26
CA SER A 355 -5.42 8.25 -19.25
C SER A 355 -5.47 9.68 -18.71
N ILE A 356 -6.09 9.87 -17.53
CA ILE A 356 -6.26 11.19 -16.90
C ILE A 356 -4.90 11.84 -16.62
N LEU A 357 -4.00 11.08 -16.01
CA LEU A 357 -2.68 11.60 -15.65
C LEU A 357 -1.84 11.91 -16.90
N SER A 358 -1.80 11.02 -17.89
CA SER A 358 -1.00 11.25 -19.11
C SER A 358 -1.47 12.48 -19.88
N GLU A 359 -2.77 12.71 -19.95
CA GLU A 359 -3.33 13.88 -20.64
C GLU A 359 -2.97 15.17 -19.90
N GLN A 360 -3.28 15.26 -18.61
CA GLN A 360 -3.06 16.48 -17.84
C GLN A 360 -1.58 16.77 -17.60
N LEU A 361 -0.77 15.74 -17.39
CA LEU A 361 0.68 15.89 -17.23
C LEU A 361 1.34 16.39 -18.52
N LYS A 362 0.89 15.95 -19.70
CA LYS A 362 1.37 16.51 -20.97
C LYS A 362 1.17 18.03 -21.04
N TYR A 363 -0.04 18.51 -20.73
CA TYR A 363 -0.33 19.94 -20.70
C TYR A 363 0.52 20.67 -19.66
N PHE A 364 0.64 20.10 -18.47
CA PHE A 364 1.45 20.69 -17.40
C PHE A 364 2.93 20.86 -17.82
N LEU A 365 3.54 19.83 -18.42
CA LEU A 365 4.94 19.86 -18.85
C LEU A 365 5.18 20.87 -19.97
N GLU A 366 4.22 21.05 -20.89
CA GLU A 366 4.31 22.06 -21.94
C GLU A 366 4.17 23.49 -21.40
N GLN A 367 3.34 23.69 -20.38
CA GLN A 367 3.18 24.99 -19.71
C GLN A 367 4.32 25.32 -18.74
N ASN A 368 5.01 24.32 -18.21
CA ASN A 368 6.04 24.45 -17.18
C ASN A 368 7.38 23.83 -17.63
N PRO A 369 8.01 24.32 -18.72
CA PRO A 369 9.20 23.70 -19.31
C PRO A 369 10.40 23.68 -18.36
N GLN A 370 10.50 24.61 -17.42
CA GLN A 370 11.56 24.62 -16.41
C GLN A 370 11.42 23.48 -15.42
N VAL A 371 10.20 23.23 -14.92
CA VAL A 371 9.89 22.10 -14.02
C VAL A 371 10.13 20.78 -14.76
N ALA A 372 9.63 20.67 -15.98
CA ALA A 372 9.83 19.50 -16.84
C ALA A 372 11.30 19.17 -17.04
N LYS A 373 12.13 20.19 -17.30
CA LYS A 373 13.58 20.06 -17.47
C LYS A 373 14.23 19.56 -16.19
N ILE A 374 13.93 20.15 -15.04
CA ILE A 374 14.48 19.73 -13.73
C ILE A 374 14.20 18.25 -13.47
N ILE A 375 12.96 17.80 -13.69
CA ILE A 375 12.56 16.40 -13.46
C ILE A 375 13.31 15.46 -14.43
N CYS A 376 13.35 15.81 -15.72
CA CYS A 376 14.05 14.99 -16.72
C CYS A 376 15.56 14.92 -16.45
N GLU A 377 16.21 16.04 -16.07
CA GLU A 377 17.63 16.06 -15.75
C GLU A 377 17.95 15.18 -14.53
N LYS A 378 17.11 15.22 -13.48
CA LYS A 378 17.24 14.31 -12.34
C LYS A 378 17.11 12.86 -12.78
N ALA A 379 16.12 12.51 -13.58
CA ALA A 379 15.91 11.15 -14.06
C ALA A 379 17.07 10.64 -14.94
N VAL A 380 17.63 11.50 -15.81
CA VAL A 380 18.83 11.17 -16.62
C VAL A 380 20.04 10.95 -15.71
N LEU A 381 20.20 11.74 -14.66
CA LEU A 381 21.28 11.55 -13.69
C LEU A 381 21.14 10.23 -12.95
N ALA A 382 19.92 9.87 -12.51
CA ALA A 382 19.59 8.59 -11.88
C ALA A 382 19.91 7.40 -12.81
N GLN A 383 19.50 7.47 -14.09
CA GLN A 383 19.83 6.47 -15.10
C GLN A 383 21.33 6.26 -15.22
N ARG A 384 22.09 7.34 -15.34
CA ARG A 384 23.57 7.27 -15.48
C ARG A 384 24.22 6.65 -14.24
N ALA A 385 23.77 7.01 -13.06
CA ALA A 385 24.28 6.46 -11.80
C ALA A 385 23.96 4.94 -11.70
N ARG A 386 22.75 4.53 -12.07
CA ARG A 386 22.31 3.13 -12.09
C ARG A 386 23.14 2.30 -13.10
N ASP A 387 23.36 2.84 -14.31
CA ASP A 387 24.14 2.17 -15.35
C ASP A 387 25.61 2.04 -14.98
N ALA A 388 26.19 3.07 -14.35
CA ALA A 388 27.54 3.02 -13.80
C ALA A 388 27.66 1.94 -12.70
N ALA A 389 26.71 1.90 -11.79
CA ALA A 389 26.67 0.87 -10.73
C ALA A 389 26.52 -0.54 -11.29
N ARG A 390 25.69 -0.73 -12.32
CA ARG A 390 25.53 -2.02 -13.02
C ARG A 390 26.85 -2.46 -13.67
N LYS A 391 27.48 -1.57 -14.43
CA LYS A 391 28.79 -1.84 -15.06
C LYS A 391 29.87 -2.19 -14.03
N ALA A 392 29.92 -1.48 -12.90
CA ALA A 392 30.87 -1.77 -11.82
C ALA A 392 30.63 -3.16 -11.20
N ARG A 393 29.37 -3.51 -10.94
CA ARG A 393 28.99 -4.85 -10.44
C ARG A 393 29.33 -5.97 -11.42
N ASP A 394 29.06 -5.76 -12.71
CA ASP A 394 29.39 -6.74 -13.75
C ASP A 394 30.90 -6.94 -13.88
N LEU A 395 31.69 -5.88 -13.79
CA LEU A 395 33.16 -5.97 -13.77
C LEU A 395 33.66 -6.73 -12.53
N THR A 396 33.08 -6.47 -11.36
CA THR A 396 33.44 -7.19 -10.12
C THR A 396 33.07 -8.67 -10.22
N ARG A 397 31.85 -8.98 -10.69
CA ARG A 397 31.39 -10.38 -10.89
C ARG A 397 32.25 -11.13 -11.90
N ARG A 398 32.69 -10.47 -13.00
CA ARG A 398 33.61 -11.07 -13.96
C ARG A 398 34.98 -11.37 -13.34
N LYS A 399 35.52 -10.45 -12.53
CA LYS A 399 36.75 -10.70 -11.77
C LYS A 399 36.58 -11.88 -10.82
N THR A 400 35.51 -11.93 -10.05
CA THR A 400 35.23 -13.01 -9.11
C THR A 400 34.90 -14.34 -9.81
N ALA A 401 34.25 -14.31 -10.97
CA ALA A 401 34.00 -15.54 -11.77
C ALA A 401 35.29 -16.06 -12.40
N LEU A 402 36.21 -15.20 -12.79
CA LEU A 402 37.55 -15.59 -13.24
C LEU A 402 38.45 -16.09 -12.09
N ASP A 403 38.28 -15.53 -10.88
CA ASP A 403 38.96 -15.96 -9.66
C ASP A 403 38.32 -17.23 -9.05
N GLY A 404 37.04 -17.46 -9.25
CA GLY A 404 36.31 -18.63 -8.71
C GLY A 404 36.25 -19.85 -9.62
N MET A 405 36.39 -19.69 -10.92
CA MET A 405 36.81 -20.71 -11.84
C MET A 405 38.34 -20.68 -11.91
N SER A 406 39.02 -21.27 -10.95
CA SER A 406 40.44 -21.55 -11.12
C SER A 406 40.59 -22.59 -12.25
N LEU A 407 40.50 -22.14 -13.48
CA LEU A 407 41.43 -22.68 -14.44
C LEU A 407 42.80 -22.58 -13.75
N PRO A 408 43.49 -23.68 -13.55
CA PRO A 408 44.70 -23.74 -12.72
C PRO A 408 45.57 -22.54 -13.09
N GLY A 409 46.16 -21.84 -12.10
CA GLY A 409 46.84 -20.52 -12.21
C GLY A 409 47.95 -20.43 -13.24
N LYS A 410 47.80 -21.07 -14.35
CA LYS A 410 48.67 -21.23 -15.49
C LYS A 410 48.21 -20.52 -16.75
N LEU A 411 46.91 -20.15 -16.87
CA LEU A 411 46.43 -19.35 -18.01
C LEU A 411 46.99 -17.93 -17.93
N ALA A 412 47.72 -17.56 -18.95
CA ALA A 412 48.14 -16.17 -19.18
C ALA A 412 47.17 -15.59 -20.23
N ASP A 413 46.17 -14.84 -19.79
CA ASP A 413 45.11 -14.26 -20.63
C ASP A 413 45.61 -13.02 -21.43
N CYS A 414 44.90 -12.66 -22.51
CA CYS A 414 45.13 -11.48 -23.30
C CYS A 414 44.18 -10.33 -22.86
N SER A 415 44.50 -9.08 -23.23
CA SER A 415 43.73 -7.90 -22.81
C SER A 415 42.60 -7.50 -23.76
N ASP A 416 42.63 -7.96 -25.02
CA ASP A 416 41.53 -7.74 -26.00
C ASP A 416 40.31 -8.59 -25.61
N LYS A 417 39.12 -8.00 -25.73
CA LYS A 417 37.84 -8.64 -25.36
C LYS A 417 37.08 -9.13 -26.57
N ASN A 418 37.51 -8.80 -27.77
CA ASN A 418 36.90 -9.31 -28.99
C ASN A 418 37.48 -10.69 -29.35
N PRO A 419 36.72 -11.78 -29.24
CA PRO A 419 37.23 -13.13 -29.54
C PRO A 419 37.80 -13.29 -30.96
N GLU A 420 37.31 -12.51 -31.92
CA GLU A 420 37.76 -12.54 -33.31
C GLU A 420 39.22 -12.04 -33.48
N ASN A 421 39.70 -11.26 -32.52
CA ASN A 421 41.08 -10.71 -32.51
C ASN A 421 42.01 -11.51 -31.62
N CYS A 422 41.50 -12.51 -30.88
CA CYS A 422 42.27 -13.24 -29.87
C CYS A 422 42.64 -14.62 -30.32
N GLU A 423 43.84 -15.03 -29.94
CA GLU A 423 44.41 -16.36 -30.17
C GLU A 423 44.74 -17.01 -28.83
N ILE A 424 44.50 -18.33 -28.70
CA ILE A 424 44.95 -19.10 -27.56
C ILE A 424 45.98 -20.12 -27.98
N TYR A 425 47.12 -20.09 -27.32
CA TYR A 425 48.20 -21.08 -27.55
C TYR A 425 48.23 -22.07 -26.40
N ILE A 426 48.06 -23.34 -26.74
CA ILE A 426 48.14 -24.46 -25.80
C ILE A 426 49.58 -24.99 -25.91
N VAL A 427 50.34 -24.93 -24.83
CA VAL A 427 51.76 -25.36 -24.80
C VAL A 427 51.99 -26.42 -23.74
N GLU A 428 52.79 -27.44 -24.04
CA GLU A 428 53.04 -28.54 -23.13
C GLU A 428 54.04 -28.16 -22.03
N GLY A 429 53.54 -28.24 -20.77
CA GLY A 429 54.34 -28.05 -19.56
C GLY A 429 54.72 -26.62 -19.19
N ASP A 430 55.12 -26.42 -17.94
CA ASP A 430 55.41 -25.10 -17.35
C ASP A 430 56.62 -24.41 -17.96
N SER A 431 57.61 -25.16 -18.42
CA SER A 431 58.83 -24.61 -19.03
C SER A 431 58.52 -23.96 -20.37
N ALA A 432 57.81 -24.62 -21.27
CA ALA A 432 57.35 -24.05 -22.54
C ALA A 432 56.34 -22.92 -22.33
N GLY A 433 55.46 -23.06 -21.32
CA GLY A 433 54.51 -22.04 -20.91
C GLY A 433 55.19 -20.74 -20.45
N GLY A 434 56.29 -20.85 -19.72
CA GLY A 434 57.08 -19.69 -19.28
C GLY A 434 57.72 -18.93 -20.46
N SER A 435 58.33 -19.61 -21.41
CA SER A 435 58.91 -19.02 -22.60
C SER A 435 57.84 -18.37 -23.51
N ALA A 436 56.72 -19.08 -23.74
CA ALA A 436 55.62 -18.58 -24.54
C ALA A 436 54.94 -17.32 -23.90
N LYS A 437 54.78 -17.31 -22.57
CA LYS A 437 54.28 -16.11 -21.85
C LYS A 437 55.14 -14.89 -22.03
N THR A 438 56.45 -15.05 -22.15
CA THR A 438 57.39 -13.94 -22.33
C THR A 438 57.37 -13.43 -23.76
N ALA A 439 57.21 -14.30 -24.76
CA ALA A 439 57.31 -13.98 -26.20
C ALA A 439 55.97 -13.48 -26.81
N ARG A 440 54.80 -13.72 -26.16
CA ARG A 440 53.49 -13.42 -26.72
C ARG A 440 53.14 -11.93 -26.84
N SER A 441 52.26 -11.58 -27.74
CA SER A 441 51.50 -10.32 -27.68
C SER A 441 50.49 -10.37 -26.53
N ARG A 442 50.70 -9.57 -25.49
CA ARG A 442 49.74 -9.46 -24.37
C ARG A 442 48.39 -8.89 -24.76
N ALA A 443 48.31 -8.22 -25.87
CA ALA A 443 47.06 -7.63 -26.35
C ALA A 443 46.08 -8.71 -26.86
N THR A 444 46.55 -9.68 -27.65
CA THR A 444 45.70 -10.58 -28.43
C THR A 444 46.00 -12.06 -28.21
N GLN A 445 47.11 -12.41 -27.55
CA GLN A 445 47.56 -13.80 -27.41
C GLN A 445 47.46 -14.31 -25.95
N ALA A 446 46.71 -15.35 -25.72
CA ALA A 446 46.60 -16.08 -24.45
C ALA A 446 47.43 -17.36 -24.49
N ILE A 447 48.07 -17.77 -23.37
CA ILE A 447 48.86 -18.99 -23.26
C ILE A 447 48.27 -19.86 -22.17
N LEU A 448 47.97 -21.10 -22.52
CA LEU A 448 47.50 -22.16 -21.59
C LEU A 448 48.47 -23.36 -21.61
N PRO A 449 49.29 -23.59 -20.56
CA PRO A 449 50.08 -24.77 -20.39
C PRO A 449 49.29 -25.85 -19.58
N PRO A 450 48.60 -26.79 -20.21
CA PRO A 450 47.98 -27.91 -19.48
C PRO A 450 49.04 -28.86 -18.90
N VAL A 451 48.81 -29.39 -17.71
CA VAL A 451 49.75 -30.25 -16.99
C VAL A 451 49.74 -31.71 -17.47
N SER A 452 48.68 -32.11 -18.19
CA SER A 452 48.57 -33.44 -18.80
C SER A 452 47.43 -33.48 -19.82
N TYR A 453 47.61 -34.26 -20.89
CA TYR A 453 46.58 -34.56 -21.92
C TYR A 453 45.29 -35.18 -21.36
N THR A 454 45.33 -35.73 -20.18
CA THR A 454 44.19 -36.39 -19.53
C THR A 454 43.15 -35.42 -19.03
N HIS A 455 43.48 -34.11 -18.80
CA HIS A 455 42.52 -33.11 -18.41
C HIS A 455 41.66 -32.53 -19.56
N LEU A 456 42.12 -32.64 -20.80
CA LEU A 456 41.35 -32.18 -21.96
C LEU A 456 40.25 -33.15 -22.40
N ARG A 457 40.41 -34.48 -22.06
CA ARG A 457 39.38 -35.48 -22.39
C ARG A 457 38.21 -35.57 -21.41
N ALA A 458 38.30 -35.00 -20.23
CA ALA A 458 37.25 -35.09 -19.23
C ALA A 458 36.02 -34.22 -19.54
N HIS A 459 36.12 -33.24 -20.46
CA HIS A 459 35.02 -32.36 -20.87
C HIS A 459 34.37 -32.75 -22.21
N GLU A 460 34.89 -33.75 -22.93
CA GLU A 460 34.27 -34.19 -24.21
C GLU A 460 33.21 -35.30 -24.05
N THR A 461 32.92 -35.76 -22.84
CA THR A 461 32.00 -36.90 -22.62
C THR A 461 30.67 -36.51 -21.96
N GLU A 462 30.37 -35.21 -21.79
CA GLU A 462 29.04 -34.74 -21.38
C GLU A 462 28.52 -33.69 -22.39
N ALA A 463 28.20 -34.14 -23.59
CA ALA A 463 27.39 -33.42 -24.55
C ALA A 463 26.38 -34.39 -25.18
#